data_c29b2a4bf912bc1ea3a71c915fb545e0
#
_entry.id   c29b2a4bf912bc1ea3a71c915fb545e0
#
_cell.length_a   1.000
_cell.length_b   1.000
_cell.length_c   1.000
_cell.angle_alpha   90.00
_cell.angle_beta   90.00
_cell.angle_gamma   90.00
#
_symmetry.space_group_name_H-M   'P 1'
#
loop_
_entity.id
_entity.type
_entity.pdbx_description
1 polymer ?
#
loop_
_entity_poly.entity_id
_entity_poly.type
_entity_poly.pdbx_seq_one_letter_code
_entity_poly.pdbx_strand_id
1 'polypeptide(L)'
;MKKFLILILIIFCSCDKSITLIHDSNKLDSIVDKYIDNGSQALLLVRLEDNDGNSIYQYSNKNNTLVPDHEINEKTWFRIWSMSKIVTISLTMDLVEDGILKLDDPVAKYIPEFVNLKVAVSKTGKPLSSYAGGLGVDVLEDDEPCPYQLVENKSKMTVLQLINHEAGFYYSTTGIKCLDNILDSKNLAASKNSNELIQKLSELPLIDYPGNKHFYGLNTTVLGLVNERASGETLN
;
A
#
# COMPACT_ATOMS: atom_id res chain seq x y z
N MET A 1 26.65 -63.16 -31.89
CA MET A 1 26.98 -61.84 -31.20
C MET A 1 25.77 -61.41 -30.42
N LYS A 2 25.73 -61.63 -29.10
CA LYS A 2 24.62 -61.21 -28.23
C LYS A 2 24.89 -59.78 -27.77
N LYS A 3 24.02 -58.84 -28.17
CA LYS A 3 24.06 -57.46 -27.66
C LYS A 3 23.49 -57.42 -26.24
N PHE A 4 24.32 -57.14 -25.26
CA PHE A 4 23.91 -56.87 -23.88
C PHE A 4 23.35 -55.43 -23.83
N LEU A 5 22.07 -55.30 -23.52
CA LEU A 5 21.40 -54.02 -23.29
C LEU A 5 21.56 -53.71 -21.78
N ILE A 6 22.44 -52.76 -21.45
CA ILE A 6 22.59 -52.30 -20.06
C ILE A 6 21.50 -51.25 -19.84
N LEU A 7 20.51 -51.63 -19.03
CA LEU A 7 19.45 -50.70 -18.54
C LEU A 7 20.01 -49.92 -17.36
N ILE A 8 20.37 -48.66 -17.58
CA ILE A 8 20.76 -47.75 -16.47
C ILE A 8 19.50 -47.28 -15.76
N LEU A 9 19.25 -47.83 -14.60
CA LEU A 9 18.16 -47.37 -13.71
C LEU A 9 18.65 -46.10 -12.97
N ILE A 10 18.23 -44.92 -13.43
CA ILE A 10 18.48 -43.67 -12.72
C ILE A 10 17.47 -43.62 -11.59
N ILE A 11 17.93 -43.93 -10.38
CA ILE A 11 17.16 -43.72 -9.15
C ILE A 11 17.23 -42.22 -8.85
N PHE A 12 16.16 -41.48 -9.17
CA PHE A 12 15.94 -40.14 -8.64
C PHE A 12 15.66 -40.26 -7.13
N CYS A 13 16.71 -40.10 -6.33
CA CYS A 13 16.55 -39.89 -4.91
C CYS A 13 15.98 -38.49 -4.73
N SER A 14 14.64 -38.35 -4.75
CA SER A 14 13.96 -37.16 -4.27
C SER A 14 14.27 -37.06 -2.77
N CYS A 15 15.19 -36.17 -2.42
CA CYS A 15 15.38 -35.76 -1.04
C CYS A 15 14.18 -34.88 -0.67
N ASP A 16 13.11 -35.53 -0.29
CA ASP A 16 12.01 -34.87 0.41
C ASP A 16 12.52 -34.49 1.82
N LYS A 17 13.20 -33.34 1.89
CA LYS A 17 13.46 -32.72 3.18
C LYS A 17 12.12 -32.08 3.63
N SER A 18 11.27 -32.93 4.20
CA SER A 18 10.23 -32.41 5.10
C SER A 18 10.95 -31.66 6.23
N ILE A 19 11.01 -30.36 6.12
CA ILE A 19 11.44 -29.48 7.23
C ILE A 19 10.32 -29.59 8.26
N THR A 20 10.46 -30.52 9.20
CA THR A 20 9.64 -30.52 10.40
C THR A 20 10.13 -29.33 11.21
N LEU A 21 9.43 -28.19 11.07
CA LEU A 21 9.62 -27.04 11.95
C LEU A 21 9.20 -27.50 13.36
N ILE A 22 10.17 -27.94 14.16
CA ILE A 22 9.98 -28.08 15.60
C ILE A 22 9.89 -26.66 16.14
N HIS A 23 8.67 -26.12 16.19
CA HIS A 23 8.43 -24.82 16.80
C HIS A 23 8.04 -25.05 18.27
N ASP A 24 8.66 -24.31 19.13
CA ASP A 24 8.24 -24.22 20.52
C ASP A 24 7.02 -23.25 20.57
N SER A 25 5.82 -23.84 20.53
CA SER A 25 4.58 -23.08 20.56
C SER A 25 4.49 -22.19 21.82
N ASN A 26 4.97 -22.65 22.95
CA ASN A 26 4.98 -21.89 24.21
C ASN A 26 5.80 -20.59 24.10
N LYS A 27 6.89 -20.65 23.32
CA LYS A 27 7.70 -19.45 23.07
C LYS A 27 6.98 -18.46 22.18
N LEU A 28 6.26 -18.94 21.15
CA LEU A 28 5.44 -18.07 20.29
C LEU A 28 4.26 -17.47 21.06
N ASP A 29 3.55 -18.29 21.86
CA ASP A 29 2.48 -17.84 22.73
C ASP A 29 2.96 -16.71 23.67
N SER A 30 4.10 -16.91 24.33
CA SER A 30 4.66 -15.92 25.25
C SER A 30 5.04 -14.59 24.58
N ILE A 31 5.39 -14.62 23.28
CA ILE A 31 5.64 -13.40 22.51
C ILE A 31 4.33 -12.66 22.27
N VAL A 32 3.25 -13.35 21.89
CA VAL A 32 1.93 -12.75 21.68
C VAL A 32 1.43 -12.15 23.02
N ASP A 33 1.51 -12.93 24.10
CA ASP A 33 1.06 -12.50 25.43
C ASP A 33 1.76 -11.23 25.90
N LYS A 34 3.06 -11.10 25.65
CA LYS A 34 3.82 -9.90 25.99
C LYS A 34 3.24 -8.62 25.38
N TYR A 35 2.79 -8.66 24.12
CA TYR A 35 2.19 -7.50 23.46
C TYR A 35 0.76 -7.20 23.95
N ILE A 36 0.05 -8.23 24.40
CA ILE A 36 -1.29 -8.11 24.96
C ILE A 36 -1.19 -7.57 26.40
N ASP A 37 -0.34 -8.15 27.25
CA ASP A 37 -0.23 -7.84 28.67
C ASP A 37 0.30 -6.43 28.91
N ASN A 38 1.23 -5.97 28.07
CA ASN A 38 1.75 -4.60 28.18
C ASN A 38 0.84 -3.53 27.56
N GLY A 39 -0.32 -3.91 27.00
CA GLY A 39 -1.29 -3.01 26.40
C GLY A 39 -0.87 -2.45 25.02
N SER A 40 0.21 -2.94 24.41
CA SER A 40 0.64 -2.50 23.09
C SER A 40 -0.36 -2.90 22.00
N GLN A 41 -1.06 -4.02 22.20
CA GLN A 41 -2.14 -4.49 21.34
C GLN A 41 -3.37 -4.84 22.17
N ALA A 42 -4.54 -4.47 21.67
CA ALA A 42 -5.80 -4.81 22.32
C ALA A 42 -6.17 -6.29 22.11
N LEU A 43 -5.84 -6.82 20.94
CA LEU A 43 -6.06 -8.21 20.55
C LEU A 43 -5.06 -8.62 19.46
N LEU A 44 -4.69 -9.90 19.44
CA LEU A 44 -3.84 -10.51 18.43
C LEU A 44 -4.40 -11.89 18.05
N LEU A 45 -4.39 -12.18 16.76
CA LEU A 45 -4.57 -13.52 16.21
C LEU A 45 -3.37 -13.78 15.30
N VAL A 46 -2.62 -14.82 15.58
CA VAL A 46 -1.47 -15.25 14.79
C VAL A 46 -1.77 -16.63 14.21
N ARG A 47 -1.59 -16.76 12.92
CA ARG A 47 -1.72 -18.02 12.20
C ARG A 47 -0.53 -18.20 11.27
N LEU A 48 0.11 -19.35 11.32
CA LEU A 48 1.13 -19.78 10.37
C LEU A 48 0.59 -20.94 9.56
N GLU A 49 0.79 -20.89 8.27
CA GLU A 49 0.33 -21.92 7.33
C GLU A 49 1.53 -22.48 6.57
N ASP A 50 1.42 -23.73 6.15
CA ASP A 50 2.33 -24.32 5.18
C ASP A 50 1.97 -23.88 3.74
N ASN A 51 2.74 -24.35 2.76
CA ASN A 51 2.52 -24.01 1.35
C ASN A 51 1.18 -24.54 0.79
N ASP A 52 0.56 -25.50 1.47
CA ASP A 52 -0.71 -26.09 1.08
C ASP A 52 -1.90 -25.43 1.81
N GLY A 53 -1.64 -24.42 2.66
CA GLY A 53 -2.63 -23.68 3.42
C GLY A 53 -3.07 -24.37 4.71
N ASN A 54 -2.37 -25.43 5.15
CA ASN A 54 -2.67 -26.06 6.43
C ASN A 54 -2.10 -25.25 7.58
N SER A 55 -2.90 -25.04 8.64
CA SER A 55 -2.44 -24.34 9.83
C SER A 55 -1.43 -25.18 10.59
N ILE A 56 -0.19 -24.70 10.70
CA ILE A 56 0.88 -25.32 11.51
C ILE A 56 1.01 -24.70 12.90
N TYR A 57 0.46 -23.49 13.08
CA TYR A 57 0.36 -22.82 14.36
C TYR A 57 -0.77 -21.82 14.33
N GLN A 58 -1.53 -21.74 15.42
CA GLN A 58 -2.52 -20.71 15.61
C GLN A 58 -2.64 -20.38 17.10
N TYR A 59 -2.61 -19.10 17.40
CA TYR A 59 -2.82 -18.61 18.76
C TYR A 59 -3.54 -17.27 18.71
N SER A 60 -4.40 -17.03 19.68
CA SER A 60 -5.06 -15.73 19.83
C SER A 60 -5.17 -15.35 21.30
N ASN A 61 -4.97 -14.07 21.59
CA ASN A 61 -5.17 -13.51 22.91
C ASN A 61 -5.70 -12.08 22.83
N LYS A 62 -6.32 -11.62 23.90
CA LYS A 62 -6.87 -10.26 24.02
C LYS A 62 -6.58 -9.66 25.39
N ASN A 63 -6.49 -8.34 25.44
CA ASN A 63 -6.45 -7.58 26.67
C ASN A 63 -7.88 -7.37 27.18
N ASN A 64 -8.26 -8.07 28.25
CA ASN A 64 -9.60 -8.00 28.80
C ASN A 64 -9.99 -6.63 29.38
N THR A 65 -9.01 -5.76 29.65
CA THR A 65 -9.28 -4.39 30.09
C THR A 65 -9.63 -3.48 28.91
N LEU A 66 -8.97 -3.68 27.76
CA LEU A 66 -9.17 -2.85 26.57
C LEU A 66 -10.38 -3.31 25.74
N VAL A 67 -10.62 -4.62 25.65
CA VAL A 67 -11.68 -5.21 24.80
C VAL A 67 -12.40 -6.37 25.54
N PRO A 68 -13.11 -6.09 26.65
CA PRO A 68 -13.66 -7.14 27.52
C PRO A 68 -14.68 -8.05 26.79
N ASP A 69 -15.52 -7.46 25.95
CA ASP A 69 -16.68 -8.13 25.35
C ASP A 69 -16.39 -8.73 23.95
N HIS A 70 -15.10 -8.68 23.49
CA HIS A 70 -14.76 -9.24 22.20
C HIS A 70 -14.21 -10.65 22.33
N GLU A 71 -14.78 -11.56 21.53
CA GLU A 71 -14.15 -12.85 21.25
C GLU A 71 -13.23 -12.71 20.02
N ILE A 72 -12.08 -13.38 20.08
CA ILE A 72 -11.13 -13.41 18.95
C ILE A 72 -10.98 -14.85 18.45
N ASN A 73 -11.29 -15.06 17.19
CA ASN A 73 -11.19 -16.33 16.50
C ASN A 73 -11.03 -16.12 14.99
N GLU A 74 -10.98 -17.19 14.20
CA GLU A 74 -10.79 -17.14 12.75
C GLU A 74 -11.86 -16.34 11.99
N LYS A 75 -13.03 -16.09 12.60
CA LYS A 75 -14.12 -15.31 12.00
C LYS A 75 -14.08 -13.84 12.41
N THR A 76 -13.10 -13.44 13.19
CA THR A 76 -12.95 -12.04 13.62
C THR A 76 -12.57 -11.16 12.44
N TRP A 77 -13.30 -10.07 12.24
CA TRP A 77 -13.04 -9.11 11.19
C TRP A 77 -11.93 -8.13 11.61
N PHE A 78 -10.91 -8.03 10.78
CA PHE A 78 -9.80 -7.09 10.97
C PHE A 78 -9.74 -6.10 9.82
N ARG A 79 -9.38 -4.85 10.14
CA ARG A 79 -9.00 -3.90 9.12
C ARG A 79 -7.60 -4.24 8.61
N ILE A 80 -7.47 -4.57 7.33
CA ILE A 80 -6.20 -4.96 6.72
C ILE A 80 -5.35 -3.76 6.26
N TRP A 81 -5.86 -2.55 6.44
CA TRP A 81 -5.16 -1.30 6.11
C TRP A 81 -4.49 -1.33 4.73
N SER A 82 -3.18 -1.06 4.68
CA SER A 82 -2.42 -0.99 3.42
C SER A 82 -2.33 -2.30 2.64
N MET A 83 -2.65 -3.44 3.23
CA MET A 83 -2.79 -4.70 2.48
C MET A 83 -3.94 -4.66 1.48
N SER A 84 -4.95 -3.79 1.67
CA SER A 84 -6.01 -3.53 0.68
C SER A 84 -5.47 -3.04 -0.66
N LYS A 85 -4.28 -2.44 -0.70
CA LYS A 85 -3.64 -1.97 -1.94
C LYS A 85 -3.39 -3.10 -2.93
N ILE A 86 -3.02 -4.28 -2.43
CA ILE A 86 -2.82 -5.47 -3.27
C ILE A 86 -4.11 -5.82 -4.01
N VAL A 87 -5.25 -5.77 -3.33
CA VAL A 87 -6.56 -6.04 -3.93
C VAL A 87 -6.89 -5.01 -5.02
N THR A 88 -6.67 -3.72 -4.73
CA THR A 88 -6.90 -2.64 -5.71
C THR A 88 -6.01 -2.81 -6.96
N ILE A 89 -4.73 -3.13 -6.77
CA ILE A 89 -3.79 -3.36 -7.87
C ILE A 89 -4.18 -4.61 -8.67
N SER A 90 -4.58 -5.70 -8.01
CA SER A 90 -5.04 -6.92 -8.69
C SER A 90 -6.26 -6.64 -9.56
N LEU A 91 -7.24 -5.88 -9.05
CA LEU A 91 -8.39 -5.43 -9.86
C LEU A 91 -7.95 -4.57 -11.05
N THR A 92 -6.96 -3.67 -10.85
CA THR A 92 -6.42 -2.88 -11.97
C THR A 92 -5.82 -3.79 -13.05
N MET A 93 -5.09 -4.84 -12.64
CA MET A 93 -4.47 -5.76 -13.59
C MET A 93 -5.50 -6.60 -14.33
N ASP A 94 -6.59 -6.99 -13.68
CA ASP A 94 -7.74 -7.65 -14.31
C ASP A 94 -8.36 -6.75 -15.40
N LEU A 95 -8.62 -5.47 -15.07
CA LEU A 95 -9.09 -4.49 -16.07
C LEU A 95 -8.10 -4.25 -17.22
N VAL A 96 -6.80 -4.42 -16.98
CA VAL A 96 -5.77 -4.34 -18.03
C VAL A 96 -5.82 -5.59 -18.92
N GLU A 97 -5.99 -6.79 -18.35
CA GLU A 97 -6.14 -8.04 -19.09
C GLU A 97 -7.39 -8.02 -19.98
N ASP A 98 -8.48 -7.44 -19.49
CA ASP A 98 -9.73 -7.23 -20.25
C ASP A 98 -9.63 -6.12 -21.31
N GLY A 99 -8.51 -5.40 -21.37
CA GLY A 99 -8.30 -4.30 -22.32
C GLY A 99 -9.10 -3.02 -22.02
N ILE A 100 -9.70 -2.92 -20.83
CA ILE A 100 -10.46 -1.74 -20.35
C ILE A 100 -9.50 -0.62 -19.96
N LEU A 101 -8.38 -0.97 -19.33
CA LEU A 101 -7.29 -0.09 -18.91
C LEU A 101 -5.99 -0.41 -19.66
N LYS A 102 -5.11 0.60 -19.77
CA LYS A 102 -3.70 0.39 -20.12
C LYS A 102 -2.82 1.03 -19.06
N LEU A 103 -1.68 0.41 -18.79
CA LEU A 103 -0.72 0.91 -17.78
C LEU A 103 -0.15 2.29 -18.15
N ASP A 104 -0.03 2.59 -19.43
CA ASP A 104 0.45 3.87 -19.97
C ASP A 104 -0.67 4.91 -20.23
N ASP A 105 -1.94 4.54 -19.98
CA ASP A 105 -3.05 5.49 -20.07
C ASP A 105 -2.81 6.67 -19.11
N PRO A 106 -3.03 7.91 -19.58
CA PRO A 106 -3.02 9.05 -18.67
C PRO A 106 -4.20 8.98 -17.71
N VAL A 107 -3.96 9.21 -16.42
CA VAL A 107 -5.00 9.22 -15.38
C VAL A 107 -6.12 10.21 -15.72
N ALA A 108 -5.79 11.34 -16.32
CA ALA A 108 -6.75 12.35 -16.76
C ALA A 108 -7.76 11.84 -17.83
N LYS A 109 -7.51 10.70 -18.49
CA LYS A 109 -8.48 10.03 -19.35
C LYS A 109 -9.72 9.57 -18.57
N TYR A 110 -9.52 9.15 -17.34
CA TYR A 110 -10.55 8.62 -16.44
C TYR A 110 -11.02 9.67 -15.43
N ILE A 111 -10.10 10.53 -14.97
CA ILE A 111 -10.33 11.60 -14.00
C ILE A 111 -9.86 12.93 -14.61
N PRO A 112 -10.69 13.57 -15.47
CA PRO A 112 -10.33 14.82 -16.16
C PRO A 112 -9.97 15.96 -15.19
N GLU A 113 -10.48 15.92 -13.96
CA GLU A 113 -10.20 16.88 -12.90
C GLU A 113 -8.70 16.95 -12.55
N PHE A 114 -7.94 15.92 -12.87
CA PHE A 114 -6.50 15.86 -12.57
C PHE A 114 -5.59 16.40 -13.67
N VAL A 115 -6.16 16.91 -14.77
CA VAL A 115 -5.38 17.47 -15.90
C VAL A 115 -4.53 18.67 -15.47
N ASN A 116 -4.99 19.45 -14.50
CA ASN A 116 -4.34 20.70 -14.04
C ASN A 116 -3.72 20.60 -12.64
N LEU A 117 -3.44 19.39 -12.15
CA LEU A 117 -2.74 19.22 -10.88
C LEU A 117 -1.39 19.93 -10.92
N LYS A 118 -1.08 20.67 -9.86
CA LYS A 118 0.17 21.41 -9.72
C LYS A 118 1.13 20.68 -8.79
N VAL A 119 2.42 20.95 -8.95
CA VAL A 119 3.46 20.41 -8.08
C VAL A 119 3.87 21.46 -7.07
N ALA A 120 4.00 21.07 -5.80
CA ALA A 120 4.53 21.92 -4.75
C ALA A 120 6.07 21.88 -4.79
N VAL A 121 6.66 23.06 -4.90
CA VAL A 121 8.13 23.23 -4.90
C VAL A 121 8.55 24.24 -3.85
N SER A 122 9.78 24.11 -3.32
CA SER A 122 10.37 25.11 -2.43
C SER A 122 10.63 26.42 -3.15
N LYS A 123 11.07 27.46 -2.43
CA LYS A 123 11.48 28.75 -2.99
C LYS A 123 12.61 28.61 -4.02
N THR A 124 13.44 27.58 -3.90
CA THR A 124 14.54 27.27 -4.84
C THR A 124 14.09 26.44 -6.05
N GLY A 125 12.80 26.08 -6.13
CA GLY A 125 12.25 25.30 -7.22
C GLY A 125 12.42 23.79 -7.11
N LYS A 126 12.92 23.27 -5.97
CA LYS A 126 13.01 21.81 -5.73
C LYS A 126 11.67 21.26 -5.30
N PRO A 127 11.22 20.09 -5.84
CA PRO A 127 10.01 19.39 -5.39
C PRO A 127 10.07 19.12 -3.88
N LEU A 128 8.92 19.22 -3.21
CA LEU A 128 8.85 19.03 -1.75
C LEU A 128 9.16 17.60 -1.31
N SER A 129 9.08 16.61 -2.20
CA SER A 129 9.56 15.25 -1.93
C SER A 129 11.04 15.18 -1.52
N SER A 130 11.84 16.20 -1.86
CA SER A 130 13.26 16.31 -1.48
C SER A 130 13.44 16.64 0.00
N TYR A 131 12.42 17.15 0.66
CA TYR A 131 12.42 17.56 2.08
C TYR A 131 11.56 16.63 2.95
N ALA A 132 10.73 15.80 2.32
CA ALA A 132 9.85 14.91 3.04
C ALA A 132 10.65 13.79 3.72
N GLY A 133 10.50 13.68 5.02
CA GLY A 133 11.08 12.61 5.81
C GLY A 133 10.43 11.27 5.52
N GLY A 134 11.10 10.45 4.67
CA GLY A 134 11.09 9.02 4.96
C GLY A 134 12.16 8.82 6.01
N LEU A 135 11.95 7.93 7.00
CA LEU A 135 12.87 7.61 8.10
C LEU A 135 14.32 8.17 7.92
N GLY A 136 14.59 9.33 8.49
CA GLY A 136 15.97 9.81 8.67
C GLY A 136 16.54 10.82 7.66
N VAL A 137 15.73 11.60 6.97
CA VAL A 137 16.26 12.74 6.17
C VAL A 137 16.22 13.99 7.03
N ASP A 138 17.40 14.48 7.42
CA ASP A 138 17.55 15.81 8.02
C ASP A 138 17.18 16.88 6.98
N VAL A 139 16.26 17.77 7.34
CA VAL A 139 15.96 18.98 6.56
C VAL A 139 17.20 19.87 6.64
N LEU A 140 17.81 20.18 5.50
CA LEU A 140 18.94 21.12 5.45
C LEU A 140 18.44 22.50 5.87
N GLU A 141 19.07 23.11 6.88
CA GLU A 141 18.64 24.36 7.52
C GLU A 141 18.52 25.58 6.57
N ASP A 142 19.17 25.55 5.42
CA ASP A 142 19.25 26.69 4.49
C ASP A 142 18.11 26.77 3.46
N ASP A 143 17.19 25.80 3.40
CA ASP A 143 16.14 25.76 2.39
C ASP A 143 14.81 25.26 2.99
N GLU A 144 14.11 26.17 3.68
CA GLU A 144 12.81 25.87 4.25
C GLU A 144 11.78 25.54 3.15
N PRO A 145 11.12 24.36 3.23
CA PRO A 145 10.09 23.97 2.24
C PRO A 145 8.81 24.82 2.32
N CYS A 146 8.60 25.56 3.42
CA CYS A 146 7.43 26.41 3.63
C CYS A 146 7.80 27.90 3.69
N PRO A 147 6.98 28.78 3.09
CA PRO A 147 5.85 28.47 2.21
C PRO A 147 6.34 27.97 0.84
N TYR A 148 5.65 26.96 0.31
CA TYR A 148 5.95 26.41 -1.00
C TYR A 148 5.31 27.25 -2.13
N GLN A 149 5.79 27.04 -3.35
CA GLN A 149 5.23 27.57 -4.58
C GLN A 149 4.52 26.44 -5.36
N LEU A 150 3.51 26.81 -6.15
CA LEU A 150 2.83 25.88 -7.04
C LEU A 150 3.30 26.11 -8.47
N VAL A 151 3.80 25.05 -9.09
CA VAL A 151 4.23 25.07 -10.49
C VAL A 151 3.37 24.13 -11.33
N GLU A 152 3.30 24.41 -12.64
CA GLU A 152 2.57 23.57 -13.58
C GLU A 152 3.21 22.19 -13.67
N ASN A 153 2.36 21.16 -13.60
CA ASN A 153 2.78 19.80 -13.90
C ASN A 153 2.79 19.60 -15.43
N LYS A 154 3.97 19.46 -16.01
CA LYS A 154 4.14 19.18 -17.45
C LYS A 154 4.23 17.69 -17.77
N SER A 155 4.32 16.83 -16.75
CA SER A 155 4.40 15.38 -16.91
C SER A 155 3.00 14.77 -16.98
N LYS A 156 2.80 13.79 -17.86
CA LYS A 156 1.57 12.99 -17.85
C LYS A 156 1.63 12.02 -16.68
N MET A 157 0.63 12.06 -15.83
CA MET A 157 0.44 11.04 -14.81
C MET A 157 -0.19 9.80 -15.45
N THR A 158 0.40 8.61 -15.24
CA THR A 158 -0.10 7.34 -15.82
C THR A 158 -0.62 6.38 -14.74
N VAL A 159 -1.39 5.38 -15.18
CA VAL A 159 -1.88 4.29 -14.31
C VAL A 159 -0.70 3.55 -13.67
N LEU A 160 0.36 3.24 -14.42
CA LEU A 160 1.57 2.59 -13.89
C LEU A 160 2.22 3.39 -12.77
N GLN A 161 2.28 4.72 -12.90
CA GLN A 161 2.85 5.57 -11.85
C GLN A 161 2.02 5.57 -10.56
N LEU A 162 0.69 5.38 -10.66
CA LEU A 162 -0.15 5.17 -9.46
C LEU A 162 0.18 3.83 -8.78
N ILE A 163 0.34 2.75 -9.55
CA ILE A 163 0.72 1.42 -9.05
C ILE A 163 2.07 1.48 -8.33
N ASN A 164 3.05 2.18 -8.92
CA ASN A 164 4.42 2.28 -8.41
C ASN A 164 4.60 3.34 -7.31
N HIS A 165 3.54 4.04 -6.91
CA HIS A 165 3.65 5.19 -6.01
C HIS A 165 4.57 6.30 -6.53
N GLU A 166 4.55 6.56 -7.83
CA GLU A 166 5.36 7.58 -8.51
C GLU A 166 4.52 8.74 -9.06
N ALA A 167 3.21 8.79 -8.74
CA ALA A 167 2.31 9.81 -9.27
C ALA A 167 2.34 11.14 -8.48
N GLY A 168 3.08 11.20 -7.36
CA GLY A 168 3.26 12.42 -6.58
C GLY A 168 2.20 12.66 -5.51
N PHE A 169 1.26 11.76 -5.28
CA PHE A 169 0.34 11.83 -4.15
C PHE A 169 1.05 11.39 -2.85
N TYR A 170 0.64 11.99 -1.72
CA TYR A 170 1.29 11.81 -0.42
C TYR A 170 0.26 11.59 0.69
N TYR A 171 0.70 11.23 1.88
CA TYR A 171 -0.06 11.28 3.14
C TYR A 171 0.39 12.48 3.97
N SER A 172 -0.43 12.93 4.93
CA SER A 172 -0.10 14.02 5.87
C SER A 172 0.91 13.60 6.94
N THR A 173 1.94 12.89 6.52
CA THR A 173 3.05 12.36 7.33
C THR A 173 4.40 12.69 6.69
N THR A 174 4.44 13.74 5.86
CA THR A 174 5.66 14.14 5.14
C THR A 174 6.67 14.83 6.07
N GLY A 175 6.23 15.34 7.23
CA GLY A 175 6.99 16.20 8.10
C GLY A 175 7.03 17.67 7.64
N ILE A 176 6.45 17.98 6.48
CA ILE A 176 6.35 19.35 5.95
C ILE A 176 5.00 19.94 6.36
N LYS A 177 4.98 20.68 7.47
CA LYS A 177 3.74 21.16 8.10
C LYS A 177 2.78 21.89 7.16
N CYS A 178 3.28 22.74 6.26
CA CYS A 178 2.41 23.48 5.35
C CYS A 178 1.73 22.58 4.32
N LEU A 179 2.37 21.46 3.94
CA LEU A 179 1.81 20.47 3.02
C LEU A 179 0.86 19.50 3.76
N ASP A 180 1.26 19.03 4.93
CA ASP A 180 0.46 18.12 5.75
C ASP A 180 -0.87 18.80 6.17
N ASN A 181 -0.81 20.05 6.62
CA ASN A 181 -1.99 20.82 7.04
C ASN A 181 -3.00 21.01 5.90
N ILE A 182 -2.57 21.25 4.65
CA ILE A 182 -3.52 21.41 3.55
C ILE A 182 -4.23 20.09 3.24
N LEU A 183 -3.54 18.96 3.28
CA LEU A 183 -4.14 17.65 3.09
C LEU A 183 -5.14 17.33 4.22
N ASP A 184 -4.75 17.53 5.48
CA ASP A 184 -5.62 17.28 6.63
C ASP A 184 -6.88 18.16 6.59
N SER A 185 -6.76 19.41 6.14
CA SER A 185 -7.90 20.34 6.01
C SER A 185 -8.97 19.84 5.04
N LYS A 186 -8.62 18.98 4.07
CA LYS A 186 -9.57 18.42 3.10
C LYS A 186 -10.48 17.35 3.69
N ASN A 187 -10.09 16.74 4.81
CA ASN A 187 -10.84 15.65 5.46
C ASN A 187 -11.35 14.62 4.43
N LEU A 188 -10.43 14.00 3.71
CA LEU A 188 -10.74 13.08 2.61
C LEU A 188 -11.64 11.92 3.04
N ALA A 189 -11.44 11.43 4.28
CA ALA A 189 -12.20 10.32 4.84
C ALA A 189 -13.70 10.64 5.04
N ALA A 190 -14.07 11.92 5.12
CA ALA A 190 -15.46 12.37 5.23
C ALA A 190 -16.13 12.59 3.88
N SER A 191 -15.51 12.22 2.76
CA SER A 191 -16.12 12.33 1.44
C SER A 191 -17.30 11.37 1.31
N LYS A 192 -18.43 11.89 0.82
CA LYS A 192 -19.69 11.13 0.73
C LYS A 192 -19.71 10.14 -0.45
N ASN A 193 -18.89 10.37 -1.44
CA ASN A 193 -18.80 9.57 -2.66
C ASN A 193 -17.48 9.84 -3.40
N SER A 194 -17.21 9.05 -4.42
CA SER A 194 -16.00 9.15 -5.24
C SER A 194 -15.84 10.51 -5.93
N ASN A 195 -16.93 11.15 -6.35
CA ASN A 195 -16.86 12.48 -7.00
C ASN A 195 -16.40 13.56 -6.02
N GLU A 196 -16.92 13.57 -4.79
CA GLU A 196 -16.46 14.51 -3.75
C GLU A 196 -14.99 14.25 -3.39
N LEU A 197 -14.58 12.98 -3.32
CA LEU A 197 -13.19 12.62 -3.06
C LEU A 197 -12.26 13.10 -4.19
N ILE A 198 -12.65 12.90 -5.45
CA ILE A 198 -11.92 13.39 -6.62
C ILE A 198 -11.79 14.92 -6.57
N GLN A 199 -12.89 15.63 -6.28
CA GLN A 199 -12.86 17.08 -6.18
C GLN A 199 -11.86 17.57 -5.12
N LYS A 200 -11.89 16.99 -3.92
CA LYS A 200 -10.95 17.34 -2.85
C LYS A 200 -9.50 17.02 -3.22
N LEU A 201 -9.26 15.89 -3.89
CA LEU A 201 -7.94 15.50 -4.35
C LEU A 201 -7.41 16.43 -5.46
N SER A 202 -8.28 16.93 -6.34
CA SER A 202 -7.91 17.84 -7.42
C SER A 202 -7.45 19.23 -6.94
N GLU A 203 -7.77 19.56 -5.70
CA GLU A 203 -7.37 20.83 -5.05
C GLU A 203 -6.03 20.71 -4.29
N LEU A 204 -5.47 19.50 -4.21
CA LEU A 204 -4.19 19.25 -3.55
C LEU A 204 -3.04 19.35 -4.53
N PRO A 205 -1.89 19.89 -4.11
CA PRO A 205 -0.69 19.81 -4.93
C PRO A 205 -0.10 18.41 -4.87
N LEU A 206 0.66 18.03 -5.90
CA LEU A 206 1.54 16.88 -5.87
C LEU A 206 2.83 17.24 -5.10
N ILE A 207 3.40 16.29 -4.37
CA ILE A 207 4.66 16.48 -3.65
C ILE A 207 5.88 16.43 -4.58
N ASP A 208 5.71 15.80 -5.76
CA ASP A 208 6.73 15.67 -6.81
C ASP A 208 6.07 15.55 -8.18
N TYR A 209 6.88 15.70 -9.22
CA TYR A 209 6.46 15.45 -10.59
C TYR A 209 6.18 13.96 -10.81
N PRO A 210 5.05 13.60 -11.48
CA PRO A 210 4.77 12.20 -11.83
C PRO A 210 5.94 11.57 -12.59
N GLY A 211 6.36 10.38 -12.11
CA GLY A 211 7.47 9.61 -12.67
C GLY A 211 8.87 10.01 -12.17
N ASN A 212 8.99 11.04 -11.32
CA ASN A 212 10.30 11.48 -10.84
C ASN A 212 10.82 10.64 -9.68
N LYS A 213 9.97 10.33 -8.70
CA LYS A 213 10.38 9.65 -7.47
C LYS A 213 9.24 8.79 -6.91
N HIS A 214 9.60 7.63 -6.38
CA HIS A 214 8.70 6.86 -5.54
C HIS A 214 8.38 7.64 -4.26
N PHE A 215 7.08 7.85 -4.00
CA PHE A 215 6.60 8.46 -2.76
C PHE A 215 5.32 7.76 -2.29
N TYR A 216 5.42 7.03 -1.19
CA TYR A 216 4.29 6.29 -0.64
C TYR A 216 3.19 7.24 -0.16
N GLY A 217 1.97 7.06 -0.67
CA GLY A 217 0.85 7.97 -0.36
C GLY A 217 -0.49 7.49 -0.92
N LEU A 218 -1.36 8.44 -1.25
CA LEU A 218 -2.72 8.22 -1.73
C LEU A 218 -2.81 7.63 -3.15
N ASN A 219 -1.69 7.27 -3.76
CA ASN A 219 -1.64 6.79 -5.15
C ASN A 219 -2.63 5.64 -5.42
N THR A 220 -2.68 4.64 -4.53
CA THR A 220 -3.60 3.50 -4.70
C THR A 220 -5.05 3.87 -4.42
N THR A 221 -5.31 4.89 -3.60
CA THR A 221 -6.66 5.45 -3.45
C THR A 221 -7.14 6.05 -4.79
N VAL A 222 -6.26 6.82 -5.45
CA VAL A 222 -6.54 7.37 -6.78
C VAL A 222 -6.68 6.26 -7.82
N LEU A 223 -5.87 5.20 -7.73
CA LEU A 223 -5.99 4.03 -8.61
C LEU A 223 -7.36 3.36 -8.48
N GLY A 224 -7.91 3.25 -7.27
CA GLY A 224 -9.27 2.76 -7.05
C GLY A 224 -10.32 3.64 -7.76
N LEU A 225 -10.19 4.97 -7.70
CA LEU A 225 -11.07 5.89 -8.41
C LEU A 225 -10.94 5.76 -9.95
N VAL A 226 -9.74 5.46 -10.45
CA VAL A 226 -9.51 5.14 -11.87
C VAL A 226 -10.23 3.86 -12.24
N ASN A 227 -10.15 2.81 -11.41
CA ASN A 227 -10.84 1.55 -11.65
C ASN A 227 -12.37 1.75 -11.71
N GLU A 228 -12.97 2.50 -10.77
CA GLU A 228 -14.41 2.83 -10.82
C GLU A 228 -14.81 3.54 -12.11
N ARG A 229 -14.02 4.54 -12.53
CA ARG A 229 -14.33 5.31 -13.74
C ARG A 229 -14.13 4.52 -15.03
N ALA A 230 -13.17 3.59 -15.03
CA ALA A 230 -12.87 2.76 -16.20
C ALA A 230 -13.89 1.63 -16.38
N SER A 231 -14.28 0.97 -15.29
CA SER A 231 -15.25 -0.14 -15.31
C SER A 231 -16.71 0.32 -15.33
N GLY A 232 -16.99 1.51 -14.82
CA GLY A 232 -18.35 1.97 -14.55
C GLY A 232 -19.00 1.36 -13.31
N GLU A 233 -18.25 0.56 -12.56
CA GLU A 233 -18.68 -0.12 -11.33
C GLU A 233 -18.09 0.57 -10.10
N THR A 234 -18.78 0.50 -8.95
CA THR A 234 -18.25 1.02 -7.69
C THR A 234 -17.37 -0.01 -7.00
N LEU A 235 -16.42 0.43 -6.18
CA LEU A 235 -15.58 -0.45 -5.34
C LEU A 235 -16.31 -1.01 -4.10
N ASN A 236 -17.60 -0.77 -3.96
CA ASN A 236 -18.44 -1.25 -2.83
C ASN A 236 -19.03 -2.64 -3.12
#